data_d67bcb453cfb34e4229809c311cef8f7
#
_entry.id   d67bcb453cfb34e4229809c311cef8f7
#
_cell.length_a   1.000
_cell.length_b   1.000
_cell.length_c   1.000
_cell.angle_alpha   90.00
_cell.angle_beta   90.00
_cell.angle_gamma   90.00
#
_symmetry.space_group_name_H-M   'P 1'
#
loop_
_entity.id
_entity.type
_entity.pdbx_description
1 polymer ?
#
loop_
_entity_poly.entity_id
_entity_poly.type
_entity_poly.pdbx_seq_one_letter_code
_entity_poly.pdbx_strand_id
1 'polypeptide(L)'
;MITDAFLQEVLLNPKDHDVVATLNLNVDYASDALAAQVGGIGISPGANMSDEASIFEATHGTAPNIAGKNIANPSSLILSAQMMLEYIGWTEASYVISGAFEKTLKENKITEDLANQIKGCEALSTSDFAKEIIANM
;
A
#
# COMPACT_ATOMS: atom_id res chain seq x y z
N MET A 1 25.64 -2.90 4.70
CA MET A 1 25.06 -3.74 5.79
C MET A 1 24.69 -5.09 5.24
N ILE A 2 24.84 -6.18 5.98
CA ILE A 2 24.35 -7.51 5.58
C ILE A 2 22.86 -7.64 5.93
N THR A 3 22.14 -8.48 5.18
CA THR A 3 20.67 -8.55 5.22
C THR A 3 20.10 -8.89 6.60
N ASP A 4 20.73 -9.80 7.32
CA ASP A 4 20.29 -10.19 8.66
C ASP A 4 20.37 -9.02 9.67
N ALA A 5 21.46 -8.28 9.65
CA ALA A 5 21.61 -7.07 10.46
C ALA A 5 20.59 -5.99 10.06
N PHE A 6 20.33 -5.83 8.76
CA PHE A 6 19.32 -4.87 8.26
C PHE A 6 17.93 -5.18 8.79
N LEU A 7 17.51 -6.46 8.76
CA LEU A 7 16.18 -6.85 9.24
C LEU A 7 15.96 -6.52 10.73
N GLN A 8 17.02 -6.58 11.53
CA GLN A 8 16.96 -6.14 12.94
C GLN A 8 16.94 -4.63 13.04
N GLU A 9 17.88 -3.93 12.38
CA GLU A 9 18.05 -2.49 12.48
C GLU A 9 16.82 -1.71 12.01
N VAL A 10 16.20 -2.13 10.90
CA VAL A 10 15.02 -1.45 10.37
C VAL A 10 13.81 -1.52 11.31
N LEU A 11 13.73 -2.54 12.16
CA LEU A 11 12.68 -2.66 13.18
C LEU A 11 12.98 -1.86 14.44
N LEU A 12 14.25 -1.80 14.85
CA LEU A 12 14.68 -1.10 16.06
C LEU A 12 14.83 0.40 15.85
N ASN A 13 15.40 0.79 14.71
CA ASN A 13 15.77 2.15 14.38
C ASN A 13 15.25 2.57 12.99
N PRO A 14 13.93 2.50 12.72
CA PRO A 14 13.39 2.76 11.37
C PRO A 14 13.70 4.16 10.84
N LYS A 15 13.89 5.14 11.73
CA LYS A 15 14.20 6.53 11.37
C LYS A 15 15.62 6.74 10.81
N ASP A 16 16.49 5.76 10.97
CA ASP A 16 17.86 5.82 10.46
C ASP A 16 17.96 5.34 9.01
N HIS A 17 16.84 4.89 8.44
CA HIS A 17 16.72 4.37 7.08
C HIS A 17 15.76 5.22 6.26
N ASP A 18 16.28 6.07 5.39
CA ASP A 18 15.49 6.91 4.48
C ASP A 18 15.29 6.21 3.12
N VAL A 19 16.39 5.78 2.50
CA VAL A 19 16.38 5.04 1.23
C VAL A 19 17.18 3.77 1.39
N VAL A 20 16.57 2.64 1.03
CA VAL A 20 17.20 1.31 1.09
C VAL A 20 17.39 0.77 -0.33
N ALA A 21 18.64 0.59 -0.74
CA ALA A 21 19.02 -0.04 -1.99
C ALA A 21 19.53 -1.47 -1.74
N THR A 22 18.89 -2.45 -2.33
CA THR A 22 19.28 -3.86 -2.21
C THR A 22 18.94 -4.65 -3.46
N LEU A 23 19.35 -5.92 -3.50
CA LEU A 23 19.09 -6.80 -4.64
C LEU A 23 17.70 -7.41 -4.57
N ASN A 24 17.10 -7.54 -5.73
CA ASN A 24 15.84 -8.18 -6.11
C ASN A 24 15.11 -8.91 -4.95
N LEU A 25 15.38 -10.19 -4.71
CA LEU A 25 14.69 -10.99 -3.70
C LEU A 25 14.76 -10.44 -2.27
N ASN A 26 15.86 -9.76 -1.92
CA ASN A 26 15.97 -9.12 -0.61
C ASN A 26 15.04 -7.90 -0.48
N VAL A 27 14.80 -7.19 -1.59
CA VAL A 27 13.79 -6.11 -1.63
C VAL A 27 12.42 -6.67 -1.31
N ASP A 28 12.02 -7.76 -1.98
CA ASP A 28 10.69 -8.36 -1.80
C ASP A 28 10.47 -8.78 -0.34
N TYR A 29 11.45 -9.46 0.26
CA TYR A 29 11.34 -9.87 1.66
C TYR A 29 11.31 -8.67 2.63
N ALA A 30 12.14 -7.67 2.39
CA ALA A 30 12.21 -6.50 3.26
C ALA A 30 10.97 -5.63 3.13
N SER A 31 10.47 -5.38 1.90
CA SER A 31 9.28 -4.57 1.67
C SER A 31 8.02 -5.21 2.26
N ASP A 32 7.84 -6.51 2.10
CA ASP A 32 6.70 -7.24 2.68
C ASP A 32 6.74 -7.23 4.21
N ALA A 33 7.93 -7.44 4.80
CA ALA A 33 8.11 -7.37 6.25
C ALA A 33 7.83 -5.96 6.81
N LEU A 34 8.23 -4.90 6.08
CA LEU A 34 7.96 -3.51 6.45
C LEU A 34 6.49 -3.15 6.23
N ALA A 35 5.88 -3.59 5.12
CA ALA A 35 4.46 -3.40 4.87
C ALA A 35 3.60 -3.97 6.01
N ALA A 36 3.98 -5.13 6.55
CA ALA A 36 3.30 -5.74 7.69
C ALA A 36 3.31 -4.84 8.96
N GLN A 37 4.33 -3.99 9.13
CA GLN A 37 4.41 -3.06 10.28
C GLN A 37 3.42 -1.90 10.18
N VAL A 38 2.98 -1.56 8.98
CA VAL A 38 2.13 -0.39 8.72
C VAL A 38 0.71 -0.75 8.28
N GLY A 39 0.35 -2.02 8.27
CA GLY A 39 -1.02 -2.46 7.96
C GLY A 39 -1.12 -3.63 6.98
N GLY A 40 -0.03 -4.05 6.36
CA GLY A 40 0.05 -5.18 5.44
C GLY A 40 0.29 -4.80 3.99
N ILE A 41 0.56 -5.80 3.16
CA ILE A 41 0.86 -5.62 1.74
C ILE A 41 -0.33 -5.07 0.92
N GLY A 42 -1.56 -5.17 1.45
CA GLY A 42 -2.76 -4.62 0.81
C GLY A 42 -2.78 -3.10 0.68
N ILE A 43 -1.90 -2.38 1.42
CA ILE A 43 -1.77 -0.92 1.34
C ILE A 43 -0.45 -0.44 0.74
N SER A 44 0.45 -1.34 0.42
CA SER A 44 1.78 -0.97 -0.10
C SER A 44 1.72 -0.72 -1.61
N PRO A 45 2.05 0.49 -2.10
CA PRO A 45 2.16 0.75 -3.54
C PRO A 45 3.43 0.16 -4.11
N GLY A 46 3.42 -0.14 -5.41
CA GLY A 46 4.57 -0.65 -6.14
C GLY A 46 4.80 0.04 -7.47
N ALA A 47 6.07 0.16 -7.86
CA ALA A 47 6.47 0.66 -9.16
C ALA A 47 7.77 0.00 -9.62
N ASN A 48 7.84 -0.33 -10.92
CA ASN A 48 9.03 -0.77 -11.62
C ASN A 48 9.38 0.31 -12.62
N MET A 49 10.50 0.98 -12.44
CA MET A 49 10.89 2.16 -13.21
C MET A 49 12.14 1.92 -14.03
N SER A 50 12.14 2.39 -15.28
CA SER A 50 13.31 2.46 -16.14
C SER A 50 13.32 3.77 -16.96
N ASP A 51 14.39 4.00 -17.70
CA ASP A 51 14.50 5.18 -18.56
C ASP A 51 13.50 5.16 -19.74
N GLU A 52 13.02 3.98 -20.15
CA GLU A 52 12.15 3.81 -21.31
C GLU A 52 10.67 3.68 -20.94
N ALA A 53 10.37 3.03 -19.80
CA ALA A 53 9.01 2.75 -19.37
C ALA A 53 8.92 2.59 -17.85
N SER A 54 7.74 2.88 -17.29
CA SER A 54 7.45 2.63 -15.89
C SER A 54 6.13 1.89 -15.76
N ILE A 55 6.09 0.91 -14.85
CA ILE A 55 4.89 0.12 -14.53
C ILE A 55 4.55 0.37 -13.07
N PHE A 56 3.29 0.70 -12.82
CA PHE A 56 2.76 0.89 -11.46
C PHE A 56 1.76 -0.21 -11.18
N GLU A 57 2.01 -0.98 -10.14
CA GLU A 57 1.22 -2.18 -9.84
C GLU A 57 1.06 -2.40 -8.33
N ALA A 58 0.10 -3.22 -7.95
CA ALA A 58 0.00 -3.68 -6.58
C ALA A 58 1.18 -4.60 -6.24
N THR A 59 1.74 -4.46 -5.04
CA THR A 59 2.88 -5.30 -4.60
C THR A 59 2.46 -6.73 -4.25
N HIS A 60 1.19 -6.95 -3.90
CA HIS A 60 0.67 -8.26 -3.51
C HIS A 60 0.39 -9.16 -4.72
N GLY A 61 0.40 -10.48 -4.50
CA GLY A 61 0.04 -11.50 -5.50
C GLY A 61 -1.47 -11.62 -5.71
N THR A 62 -1.87 -12.72 -6.35
CA THR A 62 -3.25 -12.97 -6.82
C THR A 62 -4.24 -13.37 -5.73
N ALA A 63 -3.77 -13.73 -4.53
CA ALA A 63 -4.57 -14.10 -3.36
C ALA A 63 -5.77 -15.05 -3.70
N PRO A 64 -5.52 -16.25 -4.24
CA PRO A 64 -6.57 -17.11 -4.78
C PRO A 64 -7.65 -17.48 -3.75
N ASN A 65 -7.30 -17.48 -2.47
CA ASN A 65 -8.21 -17.81 -1.38
C ASN A 65 -9.35 -16.79 -1.20
N ILE A 66 -9.17 -15.56 -1.67
CA ILE A 66 -10.16 -14.47 -1.56
C ILE A 66 -10.68 -14.00 -2.91
N ALA A 67 -10.18 -14.57 -4.00
CA ALA A 67 -10.62 -14.24 -5.35
C ALA A 67 -12.14 -14.36 -5.51
N GLY A 68 -12.77 -13.34 -6.08
CA GLY A 68 -14.24 -13.31 -6.32
C GLY A 68 -15.09 -13.02 -5.08
N LYS A 69 -14.52 -12.88 -3.88
CA LYS A 69 -15.27 -12.64 -2.64
C LYS A 69 -15.57 -11.17 -2.33
N ASN A 70 -15.02 -10.24 -3.11
CA ASN A 70 -15.18 -8.79 -2.92
C ASN A 70 -14.71 -8.29 -1.53
N ILE A 71 -13.63 -8.88 -0.97
CA ILE A 71 -13.09 -8.56 0.34
C ILE A 71 -11.64 -8.08 0.31
N ALA A 72 -10.98 -8.18 -0.85
CA ALA A 72 -9.59 -7.73 -1.00
C ALA A 72 -9.48 -6.21 -0.78
N ASN A 73 -8.40 -5.78 -0.12
CA ASN A 73 -8.08 -4.37 0.02
C ASN A 73 -7.53 -3.81 -1.31
N PRO A 74 -8.18 -2.83 -1.97
CA PRO A 74 -7.71 -2.28 -3.23
C PRO A 74 -6.66 -1.16 -3.07
N SER A 75 -6.28 -0.84 -1.84
CA SER A 75 -5.44 0.33 -1.53
C SER A 75 -4.07 0.28 -2.22
N SER A 76 -3.43 -0.89 -2.27
CA SER A 76 -2.13 -1.04 -2.95
C SER A 76 -2.21 -0.55 -4.41
N LEU A 77 -3.23 -0.97 -5.16
CA LEU A 77 -3.40 -0.53 -6.55
C LEU A 77 -3.81 0.95 -6.66
N ILE A 78 -4.66 1.44 -5.77
CA ILE A 78 -5.09 2.85 -5.75
C ILE A 78 -3.89 3.76 -5.45
N LEU A 79 -3.06 3.40 -4.49
CA LEU A 79 -1.86 4.17 -4.13
C LEU A 79 -0.77 4.05 -5.21
N SER A 80 -0.67 2.91 -5.91
CA SER A 80 0.21 2.79 -7.08
C SER A 80 -0.25 3.70 -8.22
N ALA A 81 -1.55 3.82 -8.46
CA ALA A 81 -2.11 4.76 -9.43
C ALA A 81 -1.86 6.22 -9.01
N GLN A 82 -1.98 6.54 -7.72
CA GLN A 82 -1.65 7.85 -7.16
C GLN A 82 -0.16 8.18 -7.39
N MET A 83 0.74 7.24 -7.13
CA MET A 83 2.18 7.36 -7.40
C MET A 83 2.45 7.58 -8.91
N MET A 84 1.73 6.89 -9.79
CA MET A 84 1.81 7.09 -11.24
C MET A 84 1.43 8.52 -11.64
N LEU A 85 0.33 9.04 -11.09
CA LEU A 85 -0.12 10.41 -11.39
C LEU A 85 0.91 11.45 -10.95
N GLU A 86 1.53 11.24 -9.80
CA GLU A 86 2.62 12.09 -9.32
C GLU A 86 3.85 12.00 -10.22
N TYR A 87 4.23 10.80 -10.64
CA TYR A 87 5.36 10.56 -11.55
C TYR A 87 5.20 11.25 -12.91
N ILE A 88 4.00 11.26 -13.48
CA ILE A 88 3.73 11.95 -14.75
C ILE A 88 3.46 13.46 -14.59
N GLY A 89 3.54 14.00 -13.36
CA GLY A 89 3.37 15.42 -13.07
C GLY A 89 1.91 15.86 -12.91
N TRP A 90 0.94 14.95 -12.83
CA TRP A 90 -0.46 15.29 -12.58
C TRP A 90 -0.75 15.32 -11.06
N THR A 91 -0.09 16.26 -10.40
CA THR A 91 -0.05 16.37 -8.95
C THR A 91 -1.39 16.69 -8.31
N GLU A 92 -2.24 17.49 -8.98
CA GLU A 92 -3.58 17.81 -8.46
C GLU A 92 -4.45 16.56 -8.32
N ALA A 93 -4.43 15.67 -9.32
CA ALA A 93 -5.17 14.41 -9.25
C ALA A 93 -4.60 13.48 -8.16
N SER A 94 -3.27 13.43 -8.02
CA SER A 94 -2.60 12.69 -6.96
C SER A 94 -3.06 13.17 -5.57
N TYR A 95 -3.10 14.48 -5.32
CA TYR A 95 -3.54 15.05 -4.04
C TYR A 95 -5.02 14.79 -3.73
N VAL A 96 -5.89 14.80 -4.74
CA VAL A 96 -7.31 14.46 -4.55
C VAL A 96 -7.45 13.02 -4.06
N ILE A 97 -6.74 12.08 -4.70
CA ILE A 97 -6.79 10.66 -4.31
C ILE A 97 -6.22 10.46 -2.91
N SER A 98 -5.04 11.01 -2.61
CA SER A 98 -4.41 10.83 -1.29
C SER A 98 -5.24 11.45 -0.16
N GLY A 99 -5.82 12.63 -0.38
CA GLY A 99 -6.69 13.28 0.58
C GLY A 99 -7.99 12.52 0.85
N ALA A 100 -8.63 12.01 -0.20
CA ALA A 100 -9.83 11.18 -0.10
C ALA A 100 -9.54 9.85 0.61
N PHE A 101 -8.43 9.22 0.30
CA PHE A 101 -7.98 7.99 0.95
C PHE A 101 -7.74 8.20 2.45
N GLU A 102 -6.98 9.22 2.81
CA GLU A 102 -6.71 9.56 4.21
C GLU A 102 -8.00 9.87 5.00
N LYS A 103 -8.92 10.61 4.40
CA LYS A 103 -10.21 10.93 5.02
C LYS A 103 -11.04 9.67 5.25
N THR A 104 -11.10 8.77 4.25
CA THR A 104 -11.83 7.50 4.35
C THR A 104 -11.30 6.63 5.49
N LEU A 105 -9.96 6.55 5.64
CA LEU A 105 -9.35 5.83 6.75
C LEU A 105 -9.67 6.47 8.13
N LYS A 106 -9.63 7.80 8.22
CA LYS A 106 -9.98 8.54 9.46
C LYS A 106 -11.42 8.33 9.89
N GLU A 107 -12.32 8.07 8.94
CA GLU A 107 -13.72 7.74 9.20
C GLU A 107 -13.93 6.27 9.60
N ASN A 108 -12.86 5.48 9.75
CA ASN A 108 -12.88 4.03 10.02
C ASN A 108 -13.64 3.22 8.96
N LYS A 109 -13.71 3.72 7.74
CA LYS A 109 -14.27 3.03 6.58
C LYS A 109 -13.16 2.25 5.90
N ILE A 110 -12.98 1.00 6.27
CA ILE A 110 -11.80 0.19 5.96
C ILE A 110 -12.18 -1.23 5.56
N THR A 111 -11.29 -1.93 4.87
CA THR A 111 -11.44 -3.32 4.49
C THR A 111 -11.14 -4.29 5.64
N GLU A 112 -11.50 -5.56 5.50
CA GLU A 112 -11.44 -6.58 6.55
C GLU A 112 -10.02 -6.76 7.13
N ASP A 113 -8.99 -6.70 6.30
CA ASP A 113 -7.58 -6.84 6.71
C ASP A 113 -7.16 -5.75 7.71
N LEU A 114 -7.61 -4.51 7.52
CA LEU A 114 -7.37 -3.40 8.43
C LEU A 114 -8.35 -3.43 9.62
N ALA A 115 -9.62 -3.74 9.38
CA ALA A 115 -10.65 -3.80 10.42
C ALA A 115 -10.32 -4.84 11.51
N ASN A 116 -9.71 -5.96 11.13
CA ASN A 116 -9.26 -6.97 12.09
C ASN A 116 -8.16 -6.48 13.04
N GLN A 117 -7.50 -5.38 12.72
CA GLN A 117 -6.46 -4.76 13.54
C GLN A 117 -7.02 -3.66 14.47
N ILE A 118 -8.25 -3.21 14.25
CA ILE A 118 -8.86 -2.08 14.96
C ILE A 118 -10.16 -2.55 15.64
N LYS A 119 -10.22 -2.49 16.96
CA LYS A 119 -11.41 -2.92 17.72
C LYS A 119 -12.62 -2.04 17.40
N GLY A 120 -13.74 -2.67 17.08
CA GLY A 120 -15.02 -1.99 16.89
C GLY A 120 -15.24 -1.39 15.50
N CYS A 121 -14.36 -1.68 14.53
CA CYS A 121 -14.59 -1.34 13.14
C CYS A 121 -15.41 -2.41 12.43
N GLU A 122 -16.33 -1.98 11.58
CA GLU A 122 -17.05 -2.83 10.65
C GLU A 122 -16.33 -2.81 9.29
N ALA A 123 -16.05 -3.99 8.75
CA ALA A 123 -15.32 -4.12 7.50
C ALA A 123 -16.21 -3.78 6.29
N LEU A 124 -15.70 -2.98 5.37
CA LEU A 124 -16.29 -2.75 4.06
C LEU A 124 -15.84 -3.78 3.04
N SER A 125 -16.70 -4.04 2.05
CA SER A 125 -16.31 -4.77 0.85
C SER A 125 -15.30 -3.97 0.02
N THR A 126 -14.54 -4.62 -0.88
CA THR A 126 -13.64 -3.94 -1.83
C THR A 126 -14.36 -2.83 -2.60
N SER A 127 -15.56 -3.12 -3.13
CA SER A 127 -16.32 -2.18 -3.93
C SER A 127 -16.90 -1.03 -3.11
N ASP A 128 -17.31 -1.27 -1.87
CA ASP A 128 -17.87 -0.22 -1.03
C ASP A 128 -16.76 0.69 -0.47
N PHE A 129 -15.62 0.13 -0.14
CA PHE A 129 -14.43 0.93 0.21
C PHE A 129 -14.03 1.88 -0.93
N ALA A 130 -14.02 1.38 -2.18
CA ALA A 130 -13.74 2.24 -3.34
C ALA A 130 -14.79 3.35 -3.52
N LYS A 131 -16.08 3.07 -3.29
CA LYS A 131 -17.15 4.09 -3.33
C LYS A 131 -16.97 5.16 -2.25
N GLU A 132 -16.54 4.78 -1.04
CA GLU A 132 -16.27 5.75 0.02
C GLU A 132 -15.09 6.66 -0.32
N ILE A 133 -14.02 6.12 -0.93
CA ILE A 133 -12.92 6.96 -1.41
C ILE A 133 -13.43 7.96 -2.46
N ILE A 134 -14.23 7.50 -3.45
CA ILE A 134 -14.81 8.37 -4.47
C ILE A 134 -15.73 9.44 -3.85
N ALA A 135 -16.53 9.10 -2.86
CA ALA A 135 -17.40 10.04 -2.18
C ALA A 135 -16.64 11.11 -1.38
N ASN A 136 -15.39 10.84 -1.03
CA ASN A 136 -14.51 11.73 -0.30
C ASN A 136 -13.62 12.60 -1.21
N MET A 137 -13.62 12.38 -2.54
CA MET A 137 -12.95 13.22 -3.53
C MET A 137 -13.73 14.54 -3.73
#